data_7987ca71dd65eef4551519b147621fc7
#
_entry.id   7987ca71dd65eef4551519b147621fc7
#
_cell.length_a   1.000
_cell.length_b   1.000
_cell.length_c   1.000
_cell.angle_alpha   90.00
_cell.angle_beta   90.00
_cell.angle_gamma   90.00
#
_symmetry.space_group_name_H-M   'P 1'
#
loop_
_entity.id
_entity.type
_entity.pdbx_description
1 polymer ?
#
loop_
_entity_poly.entity_id
_entity_poly.type
_entity_poly.pdbx_seq_one_letter_code
_entity_poly.pdbx_strand_id
1 'polypeptide(L)'
;EAEFTRSNKGISSGFMNWMYSDIWPSATWAVVDYYCEPKQAYYQMKRSYAPVVVTYVQNEQKQLQLVLLVDGLQTVTVDVNYGMRTLDGKTLWQRTATLSAEGGGADTADVTDECNAPDSYLFAEYVTDGVKHDTVFSYDMWHTCKFVSDYVYKVDKLTDCYAVTVAANQFAKGVTLKMTDNYKFTYSDNYVDLQAGEQTTLYIYGATDDDIATLEVTDFAKETA
;
A
#
# COMPACT_ATOMS: atom_id res chain seq x y z
N GLU A 1 -4.94 -10.21 -6.41
CA GLU A 1 -5.73 -10.69 -7.57
C GLU A 1 -5.79 -9.64 -8.70
N ALA A 2 -6.10 -8.36 -8.42
CA ALA A 2 -6.15 -7.31 -9.44
C ALA A 2 -4.81 -7.15 -10.18
N GLU A 3 -3.72 -7.09 -9.46
CA GLU A 3 -2.36 -6.99 -10.01
C GLU A 3 -1.98 -8.22 -10.82
N PHE A 4 -2.30 -9.42 -10.32
CA PHE A 4 -2.12 -10.67 -11.06
C PHE A 4 -2.91 -10.67 -12.37
N THR A 5 -4.18 -10.25 -12.34
CA THR A 5 -5.02 -10.14 -13.53
C THR A 5 -4.45 -9.15 -14.55
N ARG A 6 -3.97 -7.99 -14.08
CA ARG A 6 -3.34 -6.97 -14.92
C ARG A 6 -2.03 -7.47 -15.56
N SER A 7 -1.25 -8.29 -14.85
CA SER A 7 -0.02 -8.88 -15.39
C SER A 7 -0.26 -9.95 -16.46
N ASN A 8 -1.46 -10.52 -16.52
CA ASN A 8 -1.85 -11.56 -17.47
C ASN A 8 -2.77 -11.04 -18.58
N LYS A 9 -2.55 -9.83 -19.08
CA LYS A 9 -3.27 -9.27 -20.22
C LYS A 9 -3.12 -10.16 -21.45
N GLY A 10 -4.24 -10.42 -22.13
CA GLY A 10 -4.33 -11.40 -23.22
C GLY A 10 -4.94 -12.72 -22.79
N ILE A 11 -4.87 -13.10 -21.51
CA ILE A 11 -5.62 -14.20 -20.93
C ILE A 11 -6.83 -13.66 -20.18
N SER A 12 -6.64 -12.60 -19.40
CA SER A 12 -7.72 -11.92 -18.68
C SER A 12 -7.95 -10.50 -19.20
N SER A 13 -9.22 -10.13 -19.36
CA SER A 13 -9.63 -8.82 -19.89
C SER A 13 -10.10 -7.85 -18.80
N GLY A 14 -10.15 -8.27 -17.53
CA GLY A 14 -10.54 -7.40 -16.44
C GLY A 14 -10.76 -8.12 -15.11
N PHE A 15 -10.93 -7.31 -14.09
CA PHE A 15 -11.20 -7.74 -12.73
C PHE A 15 -12.35 -6.90 -12.16
N MET A 16 -13.31 -7.54 -11.53
CA MET A 16 -14.39 -6.86 -10.82
C MET A 16 -14.42 -7.30 -9.37
N ASN A 17 -14.43 -6.32 -8.48
CA ASN A 17 -14.63 -6.58 -7.06
C ASN A 17 -16.11 -6.78 -6.75
N TRP A 18 -16.46 -7.83 -6.08
CA TRP A 18 -17.77 -8.07 -5.52
C TRP A 18 -17.71 -7.96 -4.01
N MET A 19 -18.24 -6.91 -3.41
CA MET A 19 -18.99 -5.79 -3.98
C MET A 19 -18.39 -4.45 -3.49
N TYR A 20 -18.92 -3.30 -4.01
CA TYR A 20 -18.38 -2.00 -3.64
C TYR A 20 -18.79 -1.58 -2.23
N SER A 21 -20.08 -1.61 -1.87
CA SER A 21 -20.55 -1.18 -0.56
C SER A 21 -21.53 -2.18 0.08
N ASP A 22 -21.55 -2.20 1.42
CA ASP A 22 -22.53 -2.93 2.19
C ASP A 22 -23.91 -2.27 2.09
N ILE A 23 -24.95 -3.10 2.04
CA ILE A 23 -26.36 -2.64 2.01
C ILE A 23 -27.03 -2.68 3.39
N TRP A 24 -26.36 -3.25 4.39
CA TRP A 24 -26.72 -3.24 5.81
C TRP A 24 -25.47 -3.43 6.68
N PRO A 25 -25.52 -3.08 7.98
CA PRO A 25 -24.38 -3.29 8.87
C PRO A 25 -24.06 -4.78 9.03
N SER A 26 -23.00 -5.24 8.40
CA SER A 26 -22.50 -6.62 8.52
C SER A 26 -21.03 -6.73 8.12
N ALA A 27 -20.39 -7.82 8.51
CA ALA A 27 -19.04 -8.15 8.05
C ALA A 27 -19.13 -8.84 6.68
N THR A 28 -18.77 -8.13 5.62
CA THR A 28 -18.75 -8.65 4.24
C THR A 28 -17.45 -8.29 3.54
N TRP A 29 -17.29 -8.76 2.31
CA TRP A 29 -16.19 -8.41 1.40
C TRP A 29 -16.37 -7.09 0.64
N ALA A 30 -17.40 -6.30 0.96
CA ALA A 30 -17.52 -4.95 0.44
C ALA A 30 -16.32 -4.09 0.87
N VAL A 31 -15.88 -3.19 -0.01
CA VAL A 31 -14.71 -2.32 0.26
C VAL A 31 -15.10 -1.02 0.96
N VAL A 32 -16.39 -0.67 0.96
CA VAL A 32 -16.98 0.42 1.73
C VAL A 32 -18.08 -0.17 2.62
N ASP A 33 -18.15 0.22 3.87
CA ASP A 33 -19.15 -0.29 4.78
C ASP A 33 -20.54 0.39 4.60
N TYR A 34 -21.52 -0.05 5.39
CA TYR A 34 -22.88 0.51 5.38
C TYR A 34 -22.94 1.99 5.72
N TYR A 35 -22.03 2.49 6.55
CA TYR A 35 -21.95 3.88 6.98
C TYR A 35 -21.15 4.76 6.02
N CYS A 36 -20.77 4.23 4.83
CA CYS A 36 -19.94 4.87 3.84
C CYS A 36 -18.48 5.06 4.27
N GLU A 37 -18.02 4.30 5.25
CA GLU A 37 -16.62 4.30 5.67
C GLU A 37 -15.78 3.37 4.76
N PRO A 38 -14.72 3.88 4.09
CA PRO A 38 -13.82 3.05 3.30
C PRO A 38 -13.00 2.12 4.19
N LYS A 39 -13.10 0.81 3.92
CA LYS A 39 -12.31 -0.22 4.61
C LYS A 39 -10.87 -0.27 4.08
N GLN A 40 -9.98 -0.98 4.75
CA GLN A 40 -8.60 -1.19 4.29
C GLN A 40 -8.53 -1.67 2.82
N ALA A 41 -9.44 -2.57 2.41
CA ALA A 41 -9.50 -3.09 1.06
C ALA A 41 -9.75 -2.00 0.00
N TYR A 42 -10.48 -0.93 0.32
CA TYR A 42 -10.70 0.22 -0.57
C TYR A 42 -9.38 0.90 -0.91
N TYR A 43 -8.57 1.22 0.10
CA TYR A 43 -7.29 1.90 -0.10
C TYR A 43 -6.27 0.99 -0.80
N GLN A 44 -6.28 -0.32 -0.50
CA GLN A 44 -5.45 -1.27 -1.23
C GLN A 44 -5.85 -1.34 -2.72
N MET A 45 -7.15 -1.40 -3.02
CA MET A 45 -7.64 -1.35 -4.41
C MET A 45 -7.23 -0.05 -5.10
N LYS A 46 -7.35 1.10 -4.43
CA LYS A 46 -6.93 2.39 -4.97
C LYS A 46 -5.46 2.35 -5.43
N ARG A 47 -4.57 1.74 -4.64
CA ARG A 47 -3.16 1.57 -5.00
C ARG A 47 -2.97 0.55 -6.13
N SER A 48 -3.63 -0.60 -6.05
CA SER A 48 -3.54 -1.65 -7.08
C SER A 48 -4.10 -1.25 -8.45
N TYR A 49 -5.01 -0.27 -8.49
CA TYR A 49 -5.58 0.29 -9.73
C TYR A 49 -4.89 1.57 -10.19
N ALA A 50 -3.78 1.99 -9.57
CA ALA A 50 -3.02 3.13 -10.06
C ALA A 50 -2.56 2.89 -11.52
N PRO A 51 -2.48 3.93 -12.35
CA PRO A 51 -2.13 3.79 -13.78
C PRO A 51 -0.78 3.12 -14.01
N VAL A 52 0.20 3.36 -13.13
CA VAL A 52 1.51 2.73 -13.16
C VAL A 52 1.76 2.12 -11.79
N VAL A 53 2.02 0.81 -11.76
CA VAL A 53 2.28 0.05 -10.52
C VAL A 53 3.46 -0.88 -10.74
N VAL A 54 4.43 -0.84 -9.81
CA VAL A 54 5.41 -1.92 -9.66
C VAL A 54 5.04 -2.74 -8.44
N THR A 55 4.97 -4.04 -8.61
CA THR A 55 4.55 -4.97 -7.55
C THR A 55 5.21 -6.32 -7.69
N TYR A 56 5.02 -7.18 -6.69
CA TYR A 56 5.44 -8.58 -6.73
C TYR A 56 4.27 -9.48 -7.06
N VAL A 57 4.45 -10.36 -8.04
CA VAL A 57 3.44 -11.35 -8.46
C VAL A 57 4.08 -12.73 -8.54
N GLN A 58 3.40 -13.75 -8.05
CA GLN A 58 3.79 -15.13 -8.30
C GLN A 58 3.22 -15.59 -9.64
N ASN A 59 4.08 -16.11 -10.52
CA ASN A 59 3.65 -16.73 -11.77
C ASN A 59 2.99 -18.11 -11.53
N GLU A 60 2.52 -18.76 -12.60
CA GLU A 60 1.87 -20.09 -12.53
C GLU A 60 2.78 -21.16 -11.92
N GLN A 61 4.09 -21.02 -12.06
CA GLN A 61 5.11 -21.92 -11.50
C GLN A 61 5.46 -21.55 -10.05
N LYS A 62 4.73 -20.60 -9.42
CA LYS A 62 4.98 -20.06 -8.08
C LYS A 62 6.35 -19.37 -7.91
N GLN A 63 6.96 -18.96 -9.01
CA GLN A 63 8.16 -18.13 -8.97
C GLN A 63 7.76 -16.68 -8.77
N LEU A 64 8.49 -15.96 -7.94
CA LEU A 64 8.24 -14.55 -7.68
C LEU A 64 8.82 -13.70 -8.81
N GLN A 65 8.04 -12.77 -9.29
CA GLN A 65 8.44 -11.80 -10.30
C GLN A 65 8.18 -10.38 -9.77
N LEU A 66 9.09 -9.47 -10.08
CA LEU A 66 8.87 -8.04 -10.01
C LEU A 66 8.18 -7.63 -11.32
N VAL A 67 7.04 -6.95 -11.22
CA VAL A 67 6.18 -6.66 -12.37
C VAL A 67 5.88 -5.17 -12.43
N LEU A 68 6.13 -4.56 -13.58
CA LEU A 68 5.62 -3.24 -13.95
C LEU A 68 4.28 -3.41 -14.67
N LEU A 69 3.25 -2.75 -14.20
CA LEU A 69 1.91 -2.70 -14.78
C LEU A 69 1.64 -1.28 -15.29
N VAL A 70 1.26 -1.14 -16.56
CA VAL A 70 0.96 0.15 -17.17
C VAL A 70 -0.45 0.13 -17.74
N ASP A 71 -1.31 1.04 -17.26
CA ASP A 71 -2.55 1.39 -17.93
C ASP A 71 -2.33 2.66 -18.76
N GLY A 72 -3.21 2.95 -19.70
CA GLY A 72 -3.06 4.10 -20.57
C GLY A 72 -2.54 3.72 -21.94
N LEU A 73 -1.98 4.67 -22.68
CA LEU A 73 -1.61 4.49 -24.09
C LEU A 73 -0.13 4.67 -24.37
N GLN A 74 0.63 5.12 -23.37
CA GLN A 74 2.06 5.43 -23.56
C GLN A 74 2.94 4.36 -22.94
N THR A 75 4.12 4.17 -23.52
CA THR A 75 5.16 3.36 -22.92
C THR A 75 5.72 4.04 -21.67
N VAL A 76 5.85 3.29 -20.58
CA VAL A 76 6.46 3.75 -19.34
C VAL A 76 7.69 2.90 -19.05
N THR A 77 8.80 3.57 -18.73
CA THR A 77 10.03 2.94 -18.29
C THR A 77 10.37 3.45 -16.89
N VAL A 78 10.67 2.54 -15.98
CA VAL A 78 11.03 2.85 -14.59
C VAL A 78 12.28 2.09 -14.17
N ASP A 79 13.14 2.77 -13.42
CA ASP A 79 14.21 2.13 -12.67
C ASP A 79 13.67 1.78 -11.30
N VAL A 80 13.74 0.50 -10.92
CA VAL A 80 13.22 -0.03 -9.67
C VAL A 80 14.37 -0.46 -8.80
N ASN A 81 14.44 0.08 -7.59
CA ASN A 81 15.25 -0.41 -6.50
C ASN A 81 14.42 -1.40 -5.70
N TYR A 82 14.83 -2.66 -5.62
CA TYR A 82 14.08 -3.71 -4.95
C TYR A 82 14.98 -4.60 -4.09
N GLY A 83 14.42 -5.28 -3.12
CA GLY A 83 15.21 -6.11 -2.24
C GLY A 83 14.42 -6.61 -1.04
N MET A 84 15.15 -7.02 0.00
CA MET A 84 14.59 -7.51 1.24
C MET A 84 15.14 -6.73 2.44
N ARG A 85 14.23 -6.36 3.34
CA ARG A 85 14.54 -5.71 4.62
C ARG A 85 13.88 -6.46 5.76
N THR A 86 14.52 -6.44 6.92
CA THR A 86 13.90 -6.85 8.18
C THR A 86 12.94 -5.75 8.68
N LEU A 87 12.05 -6.08 9.61
CA LEU A 87 11.06 -5.11 10.15
C LEU A 87 11.75 -3.92 10.86
N ASP A 88 12.95 -4.11 11.42
CA ASP A 88 13.76 -3.03 12.01
C ASP A 88 14.54 -2.20 10.97
N GLY A 89 14.34 -2.46 9.66
CA GLY A 89 14.89 -1.67 8.57
C GLY A 89 16.27 -2.10 8.04
N LYS A 90 16.86 -3.20 8.55
CA LYS A 90 18.13 -3.69 8.05
C LYS A 90 17.95 -4.31 6.66
N THR A 91 18.68 -3.83 5.66
CA THR A 91 18.72 -4.42 4.32
C THR A 91 19.46 -5.76 4.34
N LEU A 92 18.80 -6.82 3.92
CA LEU A 92 19.38 -8.15 3.76
C LEU A 92 20.04 -8.30 2.39
N TRP A 93 19.36 -7.87 1.34
CA TRP A 93 19.90 -7.73 -0.01
C TRP A 93 19.13 -6.66 -0.79
N GLN A 94 19.75 -6.16 -1.87
CA GLN A 94 19.19 -5.11 -2.71
C GLN A 94 19.72 -5.22 -4.14
N ARG A 95 18.87 -4.93 -5.12
CA ARG A 95 19.13 -4.94 -6.55
C ARG A 95 18.45 -3.77 -7.23
N THR A 96 18.80 -3.53 -8.47
CA THR A 96 18.10 -2.61 -9.37
C THR A 96 17.68 -3.34 -10.63
N ALA A 97 16.53 -2.97 -11.18
CA ALA A 97 16.05 -3.42 -12.48
C ALA A 97 15.46 -2.24 -13.24
N THR A 98 15.64 -2.21 -14.56
CA THR A 98 14.90 -1.29 -15.43
C THR A 98 13.78 -2.09 -16.09
N LEU A 99 12.54 -1.68 -15.88
CA LEU A 99 11.35 -2.29 -16.48
C LEU A 99 10.72 -1.31 -17.46
N SER A 100 10.22 -1.81 -18.60
CA SER A 100 9.61 -0.99 -19.65
C SER A 100 8.41 -1.69 -20.25
N ALA A 101 7.22 -1.13 -20.09
CA ALA A 101 5.99 -1.68 -20.64
C ALA A 101 5.27 -0.68 -21.51
N GLU A 102 4.69 -1.16 -22.62
CA GLU A 102 3.77 -0.39 -23.45
C GLU A 102 2.46 -0.15 -22.71
N GLY A 103 1.74 0.88 -23.13
CA GLY A 103 0.42 1.19 -22.58
C GLY A 103 -0.54 0.01 -22.69
N GLY A 104 -1.21 -0.30 -21.61
CA GLY A 104 -2.05 -1.48 -21.50
C GLY A 104 -1.26 -2.80 -21.31
N GLY A 105 0.05 -2.76 -21.08
CA GLY A 105 0.92 -3.92 -20.95
C GLY A 105 1.54 -4.10 -19.58
N ALA A 106 2.43 -5.09 -19.50
CA ALA A 106 3.27 -5.36 -18.34
C ALA A 106 4.67 -5.76 -18.80
N ASP A 107 5.66 -5.53 -17.92
CA ASP A 107 7.01 -6.05 -18.05
C ASP A 107 7.44 -6.71 -16.73
N THR A 108 8.30 -7.71 -16.80
CA THR A 108 8.64 -8.54 -15.65
C THR A 108 10.14 -8.78 -15.52
N ALA A 109 10.62 -8.87 -14.29
CA ALA A 109 11.94 -9.38 -13.96
C ALA A 109 11.82 -10.49 -12.92
N ASP A 110 12.51 -11.61 -13.14
CA ASP A 110 12.53 -12.71 -12.18
C ASP A 110 13.31 -12.31 -10.92
N VAL A 111 12.74 -12.64 -9.77
CA VAL A 111 13.41 -12.46 -8.48
C VAL A 111 14.07 -13.78 -8.10
N THR A 112 15.40 -13.82 -8.24
CA THR A 112 16.21 -15.05 -8.07
C THR A 112 16.89 -15.14 -6.71
N ASP A 113 16.86 -14.08 -5.93
CA ASP A 113 17.46 -14.04 -4.60
C ASP A 113 16.55 -14.75 -3.57
N GLU A 114 17.07 -14.99 -2.38
CA GLU A 114 16.26 -15.50 -1.27
C GLU A 114 15.18 -14.49 -0.92
N CYS A 115 13.91 -14.92 -0.95
CA CYS A 115 12.75 -14.06 -0.79
C CYS A 115 12.00 -14.32 0.52
N ASN A 116 12.54 -15.14 1.41
CA ASN A 116 11.92 -15.44 2.69
C ASN A 116 12.96 -15.49 3.80
N ALA A 117 12.79 -14.64 4.81
CA ALA A 117 13.51 -14.65 6.06
C ALA A 117 12.56 -14.23 7.19
N PRO A 118 12.75 -14.73 8.43
CA PRO A 118 11.89 -14.37 9.55
C PRO A 118 11.85 -12.85 9.77
N ASP A 119 10.66 -12.33 10.10
CA ASP A 119 10.45 -10.92 10.42
C ASP A 119 11.02 -9.98 9.33
N SER A 120 10.77 -10.31 8.07
CA SER A 120 11.26 -9.55 6.91
C SER A 120 10.18 -9.36 5.85
N TYR A 121 10.46 -8.44 4.93
CA TYR A 121 9.59 -8.14 3.79
C TYR A 121 10.42 -7.79 2.55
N LEU A 122 9.85 -8.03 1.39
CA LEU A 122 10.35 -7.53 0.12
C LEU A 122 9.83 -6.12 -0.10
N PHE A 123 10.68 -5.26 -0.63
CA PHE A 123 10.32 -3.90 -1.02
C PHE A 123 10.65 -3.66 -2.49
N ALA A 124 9.89 -2.80 -3.14
CA ALA A 124 10.20 -2.24 -4.46
C ALA A 124 9.93 -0.74 -4.42
N GLU A 125 10.93 0.08 -4.75
CA GLU A 125 10.87 1.55 -4.76
C GLU A 125 11.13 2.05 -6.17
N TYR A 126 10.32 2.96 -6.65
CA TYR A 126 10.43 3.54 -7.98
C TYR A 126 9.89 4.98 -8.01
N VAL A 127 10.18 5.70 -9.10
CA VAL A 127 9.71 7.08 -9.28
C VAL A 127 8.94 7.17 -10.60
N THR A 128 7.74 7.75 -10.55
CA THR A 128 6.98 8.15 -11.75
C THR A 128 6.52 9.59 -11.60
N ASP A 129 6.65 10.39 -12.64
CA ASP A 129 6.27 11.81 -12.66
C ASP A 129 6.86 12.62 -11.48
N GLY A 130 8.06 12.26 -11.03
CA GLY A 130 8.75 12.89 -9.91
C GLY A 130 8.22 12.50 -8.52
N VAL A 131 7.26 11.57 -8.44
CA VAL A 131 6.71 11.04 -7.19
C VAL A 131 7.34 9.69 -6.88
N LYS A 132 7.84 9.54 -5.65
CA LYS A 132 8.32 8.25 -5.14
C LYS A 132 7.12 7.36 -4.80
N HIS A 133 7.20 6.12 -5.23
CA HIS A 133 6.27 5.04 -4.90
C HIS A 133 7.03 3.88 -4.30
N ASP A 134 6.36 3.11 -3.46
CA ASP A 134 6.88 1.88 -2.94
C ASP A 134 5.79 0.80 -2.86
N THR A 135 6.23 -0.43 -2.83
CA THR A 135 5.40 -1.61 -2.63
C THR A 135 6.11 -2.56 -1.69
N VAL A 136 5.36 -3.20 -0.82
CA VAL A 136 5.88 -4.21 0.09
C VAL A 136 5.15 -5.54 -0.11
N PHE A 137 5.89 -6.63 0.03
CA PHE A 137 5.37 -7.99 -0.08
C PHE A 137 5.99 -8.89 0.99
N SER A 138 5.22 -9.84 1.52
CA SER A 138 5.74 -10.89 2.40
C SER A 138 5.16 -12.24 2.00
N TYR A 139 5.98 -13.28 2.04
CA TYR A 139 5.52 -14.66 1.92
C TYR A 139 4.81 -15.13 3.18
N ASP A 140 5.26 -14.66 4.34
CA ASP A 140 4.64 -14.96 5.60
C ASP A 140 3.33 -14.19 5.75
N MET A 141 2.38 -14.77 6.43
CA MET A 141 1.18 -14.05 6.81
C MET A 141 1.56 -12.95 7.80
N TRP A 142 1.19 -11.72 7.52
CA TRP A 142 1.55 -10.56 8.33
C TRP A 142 1.27 -10.74 9.83
N HIS A 143 0.21 -11.47 10.20
CA HIS A 143 -0.12 -11.73 11.62
C HIS A 143 0.88 -12.66 12.34
N THR A 144 1.79 -13.32 11.62
CA THR A 144 2.85 -14.14 12.22
C THR A 144 4.15 -13.36 12.45
N CYS A 145 4.26 -12.16 11.90
CA CYS A 145 5.41 -11.29 12.06
C CYS A 145 5.37 -10.56 13.40
N LYS A 146 6.56 -10.31 13.98
CA LYS A 146 6.71 -9.61 15.27
C LYS A 146 6.82 -8.10 15.07
N PHE A 147 5.71 -7.45 14.76
CA PHE A 147 5.67 -6.01 14.61
C PHE A 147 5.87 -5.27 15.92
N VAL A 148 6.51 -4.12 15.83
CA VAL A 148 6.63 -3.14 16.91
C VAL A 148 6.14 -1.81 16.38
N SER A 149 5.13 -1.24 17.04
CA SER A 149 4.67 0.12 16.71
C SER A 149 5.68 1.14 17.21
N ASP A 150 6.55 1.59 16.31
CA ASP A 150 7.57 2.60 16.59
C ASP A 150 7.55 3.69 15.50
N TYR A 151 6.64 4.64 15.69
CA TYR A 151 6.50 5.83 14.85
C TYR A 151 6.10 7.04 15.69
N VAL A 152 6.37 8.21 15.14
CA VAL A 152 5.92 9.50 15.66
C VAL A 152 5.04 10.20 14.64
N TYR A 153 4.13 11.05 15.08
CA TYR A 153 3.33 11.85 14.17
C TYR A 153 3.15 13.27 14.68
N LYS A 154 2.86 14.18 13.76
CA LYS A 154 2.45 15.56 14.03
C LYS A 154 1.22 15.91 13.20
N VAL A 155 0.44 16.86 13.70
CA VAL A 155 -0.75 17.36 13.01
C VAL A 155 -0.56 18.86 12.78
N ASP A 156 -0.69 19.27 11.52
CA ASP A 156 -0.62 20.68 11.12
C ASP A 156 -1.98 21.09 10.54
N LYS A 157 -2.57 22.20 11.04
CA LYS A 157 -3.79 22.77 10.48
C LYS A 157 -3.46 23.59 9.25
N LEU A 158 -4.10 23.29 8.13
CA LEU A 158 -4.02 24.03 6.88
C LEU A 158 -5.33 24.81 6.64
N THR A 159 -5.42 25.55 5.53
CA THR A 159 -6.60 26.37 5.23
C THR A 159 -7.89 25.53 5.10
N ASP A 160 -7.81 24.40 4.39
CA ASP A 160 -8.99 23.57 4.02
C ASP A 160 -8.93 22.14 4.54
N CYS A 161 -7.88 21.77 5.27
CA CYS A 161 -7.69 20.40 5.77
C CYS A 161 -6.69 20.36 6.92
N TYR A 162 -6.50 19.18 7.49
CA TYR A 162 -5.41 18.89 8.42
C TYR A 162 -4.41 17.95 7.75
N ALA A 163 -3.13 18.23 7.94
CA ALA A 163 -2.02 17.39 7.47
C ALA A 163 -1.48 16.59 8.65
N VAL A 164 -1.54 15.27 8.57
CA VAL A 164 -0.96 14.35 9.55
C VAL A 164 0.29 13.75 8.94
N THR A 165 1.46 14.16 9.43
CA THR A 165 2.73 13.59 9.00
C THR A 165 3.14 12.52 9.98
N VAL A 166 3.30 11.28 9.50
CA VAL A 166 3.74 10.12 10.27
C VAL A 166 5.13 9.73 9.80
N ALA A 167 6.05 9.53 10.74
CA ALA A 167 7.42 9.09 10.48
C ALA A 167 7.70 7.79 11.26
N ALA A 168 8.08 6.73 10.56
CA ALA A 168 8.31 5.41 11.10
C ALA A 168 9.78 5.19 11.42
N ASN A 169 10.10 4.75 12.65
CA ASN A 169 11.45 4.32 13.03
C ASN A 169 11.71 2.85 12.67
N GLN A 170 10.66 2.03 12.68
CA GLN A 170 10.64 0.65 12.19
C GLN A 170 9.53 0.49 11.15
N PHE A 171 9.46 -0.65 10.47
CA PHE A 171 8.40 -0.90 9.51
C PHE A 171 7.03 -0.86 10.21
N ALA A 172 6.20 0.08 9.81
CA ALA A 172 4.84 0.24 10.30
C ALA A 172 3.83 -0.24 9.24
N LYS A 173 3.15 -1.35 9.53
CA LYS A 173 2.18 -1.95 8.62
C LYS A 173 0.81 -1.33 8.80
N GLY A 174 0.24 -0.81 7.71
CA GLY A 174 -1.15 -0.34 7.68
C GLY A 174 -1.44 0.82 8.61
N VAL A 175 -0.57 1.84 8.64
CA VAL A 175 -0.78 3.06 9.43
C VAL A 175 -2.13 3.67 9.08
N THR A 176 -2.96 3.84 10.09
CA THR A 176 -4.37 4.23 9.95
C THR A 176 -4.66 5.48 10.77
N LEU A 177 -5.34 6.43 10.14
CA LEU A 177 -5.96 7.57 10.79
C LEU A 177 -7.42 7.24 11.08
N LYS A 178 -7.86 7.46 12.31
CA LYS A 178 -9.22 7.18 12.76
C LYS A 178 -9.71 8.27 13.71
N MET A 179 -10.96 8.64 13.59
CA MET A 179 -11.62 9.61 14.46
C MET A 179 -13.01 9.12 14.86
N THR A 180 -13.59 9.70 15.91
CA THR A 180 -15.00 9.49 16.22
C THR A 180 -15.86 9.92 15.03
N ASP A 181 -16.85 9.12 14.67
CA ASP A 181 -17.69 9.32 13.47
C ASP A 181 -16.87 9.39 12.17
N ASN A 182 -15.91 8.50 12.00
CA ASN A 182 -14.92 8.45 10.93
C ASN A 182 -15.51 8.60 9.51
N TYR A 183 -16.74 8.15 9.30
CA TYR A 183 -17.50 8.25 8.04
C TYR A 183 -17.81 9.69 7.59
N LYS A 184 -17.66 10.70 8.47
CA LYS A 184 -17.89 12.11 8.15
C LYS A 184 -16.75 12.76 7.39
N PHE A 185 -15.57 12.14 7.39
CA PHE A 185 -14.34 12.74 6.91
C PHE A 185 -13.82 12.04 5.64
N THR A 186 -13.06 12.78 4.85
CA THR A 186 -12.36 12.22 3.71
C THR A 186 -10.86 12.23 3.97
N TYR A 187 -10.22 11.08 3.78
CA TYR A 187 -8.77 10.93 3.88
C TYR A 187 -8.14 10.90 2.49
N SER A 188 -7.01 11.58 2.30
CA SER A 188 -6.27 11.51 1.03
C SER A 188 -5.80 10.08 0.73
N ASP A 189 -5.35 9.38 1.76
CA ASP A 189 -5.06 7.94 1.79
C ASP A 189 -5.18 7.44 3.23
N ASN A 190 -5.18 6.12 3.43
CA ASN A 190 -5.22 5.49 4.75
C ASN A 190 -4.68 4.06 4.65
N TYR A 191 -4.42 3.40 5.79
CA TYR A 191 -3.84 2.05 5.82
C TYR A 191 -2.55 1.95 4.99
N VAL A 192 -1.66 2.92 5.17
CA VAL A 192 -0.39 3.00 4.44
C VAL A 192 0.70 2.20 5.14
N ASP A 193 1.52 1.52 4.37
CA ASP A 193 2.73 0.89 4.88
C ASP A 193 3.87 1.91 4.87
N LEU A 194 4.66 1.96 5.92
CA LEU A 194 5.83 2.83 6.00
C LEU A 194 7.07 1.99 6.32
N GLN A 195 8.07 2.09 5.47
CA GLN A 195 9.35 1.45 5.73
C GLN A 195 10.11 2.19 6.83
N ALA A 196 11.06 1.51 7.49
CA ALA A 196 11.87 2.12 8.53
C ALA A 196 12.62 3.35 8.00
N GLY A 197 12.51 4.46 8.71
CA GLY A 197 13.10 5.76 8.33
C GLY A 197 12.27 6.56 7.31
N GLU A 198 11.14 6.05 6.84
CA GLU A 198 10.25 6.78 5.94
C GLU A 198 9.24 7.64 6.69
N GLN A 199 8.74 8.64 5.97
CA GLN A 199 7.63 9.48 6.42
C GLN A 199 6.63 9.70 5.29
N THR A 200 5.36 9.86 5.67
CA THR A 200 4.29 10.25 4.76
C THR A 200 3.42 11.32 5.38
N THR A 201 2.72 12.09 4.55
CA THR A 201 1.71 13.05 5.00
C THR A 201 0.36 12.67 4.44
N LEU A 202 -0.58 12.44 5.32
CA LEU A 202 -1.98 12.12 5.02
C LEU A 202 -2.84 13.35 5.33
N TYR A 203 -3.80 13.65 4.47
CA TYR A 203 -4.67 14.80 4.63
C TYR A 203 -6.06 14.37 5.07
N ILE A 204 -6.65 15.12 6.01
CA ILE A 204 -8.00 14.93 6.51
C ILE A 204 -8.83 16.13 6.10
N TYR A 205 -9.90 15.91 5.34
CA TYR A 205 -10.81 16.94 4.86
C TYR A 205 -12.13 16.90 5.60
N GLY A 206 -12.70 18.07 5.85
CA GLY A 206 -14.01 18.22 6.50
C GLY A 206 -14.01 18.17 8.02
N ALA A 207 -12.85 18.02 8.67
CA ALA A 207 -12.72 17.97 10.11
C ALA A 207 -12.61 19.37 10.73
N THR A 208 -13.11 19.52 11.97
CA THR A 208 -12.92 20.67 12.86
C THR A 208 -11.81 20.40 13.87
N ASP A 209 -11.44 21.42 14.67
CA ASP A 209 -10.46 21.24 15.75
C ASP A 209 -10.97 20.25 16.82
N ASP A 210 -12.29 20.23 17.09
CA ASP A 210 -12.90 19.29 18.03
C ASP A 210 -12.86 17.84 17.50
N ASP A 211 -13.03 17.65 16.20
CA ASP A 211 -12.92 16.33 15.58
C ASP A 211 -11.47 15.83 15.65
N ILE A 212 -10.51 16.69 15.34
CA ILE A 212 -9.06 16.36 15.41
C ILE A 212 -8.62 16.01 16.83
N ALA A 213 -9.26 16.54 17.87
CA ALA A 213 -8.98 16.15 19.24
C ALA A 213 -9.32 14.65 19.51
N THR A 214 -10.10 14.01 18.66
CA THR A 214 -10.40 12.56 18.72
C THR A 214 -9.51 11.71 17.81
N LEU A 215 -8.53 12.33 17.12
CA LEU A 215 -7.67 11.61 16.18
C LEU A 215 -6.81 10.55 16.89
N GLU A 216 -6.95 9.34 16.44
CA GLU A 216 -6.12 8.20 16.77
C GLU A 216 -5.26 7.83 15.55
N VAL A 217 -3.96 7.66 15.76
CA VAL A 217 -3.05 7.10 14.76
C VAL A 217 -2.64 5.72 15.25
N THR A 218 -3.00 4.71 14.48
CA THR A 218 -2.76 3.30 14.82
C THR A 218 -2.07 2.57 13.68
N ASP A 219 -1.67 1.32 13.90
CA ASP A 219 -1.11 0.43 12.90
C ASP A 219 -1.51 -1.02 13.21
N PHE A 220 -1.14 -1.95 12.35
CA PHE A 220 -1.46 -3.36 12.51
C PHE A 220 -0.94 -3.95 13.85
N ALA A 221 0.22 -3.51 14.34
CA ALA A 221 0.76 -4.00 15.61
C ALA A 221 -0.09 -3.59 16.81
N LYS A 222 -0.60 -2.34 16.85
CA LYS A 222 -1.49 -1.86 17.92
C LYS A 222 -2.89 -2.48 17.84
N GLU A 223 -3.40 -2.75 16.64
CA GLU A 223 -4.72 -3.34 16.46
C GLU A 223 -4.77 -4.83 16.76
N THR A 224 -3.62 -5.52 16.75
CA THR A 224 -3.53 -6.97 17.00
C THR A 224 -2.94 -7.32 18.36
N ALA A 225 -2.52 -6.34 19.15
CA ALA A 225 -2.02 -6.49 20.54
C ALA A 225 -3.21 -6.52 21.51
#